data_2221ac2cdfe59de70962b156f8bd3784
#
_entry.id   2221ac2cdfe59de70962b156f8bd3784
#
_cell.length_a   1.000
_cell.length_b   1.000
_cell.length_c   1.000
_cell.angle_alpha   90.00
_cell.angle_beta   90.00
_cell.angle_gamma   90.00
#
_symmetry.space_group_name_H-M   'P 1'
#
loop_
_entity.id
_entity.type
_entity.pdbx_description
1 polymer ?
#
loop_
_entity_poly.entity_id
_entity_poly.type
_entity_poly.pdbx_seq_one_letter_code
_entity_poly.pdbx_strand_id
1 'polypeptide(L)'
;MARADVPAFPGAEGFGAFAVGGRGGAVLFVDNLNDAGPGSLRAAIEATGPRTVIFRVGGTIDLSSSLIVRSPYLTIAGQTAPGGGIALKRGTLRIGTHDVIVRGLRVRPGDEQPGGTPPTQRDAIGLSGGYKGQDVYNVIIDHCSLS
;
A
#
# COMPACT_ATOMS: atom_id res chain seq x y z
N MET A 1 -17.43 -17.59 19.37
CA MET A 1 -16.05 -17.64 19.87
C MET A 1 -15.36 -16.31 19.58
N ALA A 2 -14.91 -15.65 20.60
CA ALA A 2 -14.03 -14.50 20.40
C ALA A 2 -12.74 -14.98 19.73
N ARG A 3 -12.44 -14.47 18.56
CA ARG A 3 -11.18 -14.72 17.89
C ARG A 3 -10.11 -13.97 18.69
N ALA A 4 -9.05 -14.65 19.11
CA ALA A 4 -7.92 -13.95 19.71
C ALA A 4 -7.42 -12.89 18.72
N ASP A 5 -7.32 -11.65 19.18
CA ASP A 5 -6.82 -10.56 18.35
C ASP A 5 -5.35 -10.84 18.01
N VAL A 6 -5.10 -11.19 16.76
CA VAL A 6 -3.75 -11.47 16.26
C VAL A 6 -3.19 -10.16 15.74
N PRO A 7 -2.04 -9.70 16.28
CA PRO A 7 -1.40 -8.49 15.77
C PRO A 7 -1.12 -8.56 14.26
N ALA A 8 -1.14 -7.42 13.60
CA ALA A 8 -0.81 -7.30 12.18
C ALA A 8 0.57 -7.91 11.86
N PHE A 9 1.52 -7.71 12.77
CA PHE A 9 2.85 -8.32 12.80
C PHE A 9 3.41 -8.23 14.22
N PRO A 10 4.46 -8.98 14.58
CA PRO A 10 5.06 -8.89 15.90
C PRO A 10 5.52 -7.46 16.23
N GLY A 11 5.04 -6.92 17.34
CA GLY A 11 5.34 -5.54 17.77
C GLY A 11 4.46 -4.46 17.14
N ALA A 12 3.37 -4.83 16.46
CA ALA A 12 2.40 -3.85 15.95
C ALA A 12 1.71 -3.10 17.10
N GLU A 13 1.66 -1.79 16.99
CA GLU A 13 1.05 -0.89 17.99
C GLU A 13 0.07 0.09 17.33
N GLY A 14 -0.73 0.76 18.16
CA GLY A 14 -1.70 1.76 17.72
C GLY A 14 -3.05 1.17 17.29
N PHE A 15 -3.90 2.04 16.75
CA PHE A 15 -5.28 1.66 16.38
C PHE A 15 -5.37 0.62 15.26
N GLY A 16 -4.36 0.52 14.41
CA GLY A 16 -4.27 -0.49 13.35
C GLY A 16 -3.55 -1.77 13.76
N ALA A 17 -3.19 -1.94 15.04
CA ALA A 17 -2.36 -3.06 15.51
C ALA A 17 -2.93 -4.43 15.21
N PHE A 18 -4.24 -4.54 15.04
CA PHE A 18 -4.95 -5.78 14.75
C PHE A 18 -5.48 -5.86 13.31
N ALA A 19 -4.97 -5.02 12.42
CA ALA A 19 -5.31 -5.13 11.00
C ALA A 19 -5.02 -6.54 10.48
N VAL A 20 -5.98 -7.12 9.77
CA VAL A 20 -5.85 -8.49 9.22
C VAL A 20 -4.91 -8.50 8.02
N GLY A 21 -4.95 -7.44 7.21
CA GLY A 21 -4.19 -7.42 5.96
C GLY A 21 -4.56 -8.57 5.04
N GLY A 22 -3.60 -9.05 4.28
CA GLY A 22 -3.79 -10.15 3.33
C GLY A 22 -3.70 -11.56 3.92
N ARG A 23 -3.72 -11.69 5.23
CA ARG A 23 -3.55 -12.97 5.92
C ARG A 23 -4.54 -14.02 5.43
N GLY A 24 -4.03 -15.21 5.08
CA GLY A 24 -4.84 -16.34 4.60
C GLY A 24 -5.29 -16.21 3.14
N GLY A 25 -4.91 -15.16 2.44
CA GLY A 25 -5.26 -14.92 1.05
C GLY A 25 -4.15 -15.28 0.06
N ALA A 26 -4.31 -14.81 -1.17
CA ALA A 26 -3.34 -15.01 -2.24
C ALA A 26 -2.03 -14.26 -1.98
N VAL A 27 -0.94 -14.81 -2.51
CA VAL A 27 0.35 -14.11 -2.59
C VAL A 27 0.53 -13.62 -4.02
N LEU A 28 0.66 -12.31 -4.18
CA LEU A 28 0.87 -11.67 -5.49
C LEU A 28 2.29 -11.11 -5.55
N PHE A 29 2.99 -11.41 -6.63
CA PHE A 29 4.37 -10.96 -6.82
C PHE A 29 4.44 -9.74 -7.72
N VAL A 30 5.23 -8.76 -7.30
CA VAL A 30 5.63 -7.64 -8.15
C VAL A 30 6.95 -8.02 -8.82
N ASP A 31 6.90 -8.25 -10.12
CA ASP A 31 8.02 -8.75 -10.92
C ASP A 31 8.71 -7.67 -11.76
N ASN A 32 8.12 -6.47 -11.83
CA ASN A 32 8.66 -5.35 -12.61
C ASN A 32 8.35 -4.01 -11.93
N LEU A 33 8.98 -2.96 -12.43
CA LEU A 33 8.82 -1.57 -11.95
C LEU A 33 7.88 -0.73 -12.82
N ASN A 34 7.07 -1.38 -13.65
CA ASN A 34 6.12 -0.69 -14.51
C ASN A 34 5.01 -0.02 -13.67
N ASP A 35 4.51 1.09 -14.15
CA ASP A 35 3.38 1.80 -13.52
C ASP A 35 2.10 0.96 -13.51
N ALA A 36 1.86 0.18 -14.55
CA ALA A 36 0.68 -0.63 -14.71
C ALA A 36 0.96 -1.92 -15.50
N GLY A 37 -0.04 -2.77 -15.61
CA GLY A 37 0.03 -4.01 -16.36
C GLY A 37 0.41 -5.23 -15.52
N PRO A 38 0.52 -6.41 -16.14
CA PRO A 38 0.80 -7.65 -15.43
C PRO A 38 2.11 -7.59 -14.65
N GLY A 39 2.12 -8.08 -13.41
CA GLY A 39 3.30 -8.09 -12.53
C GLY A 39 3.67 -6.74 -11.91
N SER A 40 2.88 -5.68 -12.14
CA SER A 40 3.09 -4.37 -11.53
C SER A 40 2.45 -4.29 -10.13
N LEU A 41 2.95 -3.35 -9.31
CA LEU A 41 2.34 -3.06 -8.02
C LEU A 41 0.88 -2.60 -8.17
N ARG A 42 0.58 -1.80 -9.17
CA ARG A 42 -0.79 -1.33 -9.44
C ARG A 42 -1.74 -2.50 -9.66
N ALA A 43 -1.37 -3.46 -10.48
CA ALA A 43 -2.18 -4.66 -10.73
C ALA A 43 -2.44 -5.46 -9.44
N ALA A 44 -1.45 -5.59 -8.58
CA ALA A 44 -1.58 -6.28 -7.30
C ALA A 44 -2.49 -5.52 -6.31
N ILE A 45 -2.40 -4.19 -6.28
CA ILE A 45 -3.25 -3.34 -5.43
C ILE A 45 -4.71 -3.37 -5.91
N GLU A 46 -4.94 -3.32 -7.21
CA GLU A 46 -6.28 -3.31 -7.81
C GLU A 46 -6.97 -4.67 -7.81
N ALA A 47 -6.24 -5.74 -7.54
CA ALA A 47 -6.82 -7.05 -7.32
C ALA A 47 -7.78 -7.05 -6.12
N THR A 48 -8.74 -7.97 -6.11
CA THR A 48 -9.74 -8.10 -5.05
C THR A 48 -9.47 -9.31 -4.16
N GLY A 49 -10.08 -9.31 -2.98
CA GLY A 49 -9.93 -10.38 -1.98
C GLY A 49 -8.66 -10.26 -1.15
N PRO A 50 -8.54 -11.08 -0.10
CA PRO A 50 -7.36 -11.09 0.75
C PRO A 50 -6.09 -11.41 -0.05
N ARG A 51 -5.06 -10.55 0.07
CA ARG A 51 -3.83 -10.70 -0.70
C ARG A 51 -2.63 -10.05 -0.03
N THR A 52 -1.50 -10.69 -0.16
CA THR A 52 -0.20 -10.17 0.28
C THR A 52 0.68 -9.93 -0.94
N VAL A 53 1.18 -8.71 -1.05
CA VAL A 53 2.04 -8.28 -2.16
C VAL A 53 3.50 -8.40 -1.74
N ILE A 54 4.25 -9.20 -2.49
CA ILE A 54 5.68 -9.46 -2.28
C ILE A 54 6.45 -8.96 -3.50
N PHE A 55 7.58 -8.31 -3.27
CA PHE A 55 8.42 -7.76 -4.33
C PHE A 55 9.57 -8.71 -4.66
N ARG A 56 9.69 -9.05 -5.93
CA ARG A 56 10.85 -9.76 -6.51
C ARG A 56 11.87 -8.83 -7.12
N VAL A 57 11.51 -7.55 -7.26
CA VAL A 57 12.38 -6.49 -7.80
C VAL A 57 12.50 -5.36 -6.81
N GLY A 58 13.63 -4.66 -6.83
CA GLY A 58 13.86 -3.42 -6.09
C GLY A 58 14.11 -2.28 -7.07
N GLY A 59 13.83 -1.06 -6.62
CA GLY A 59 14.04 0.13 -7.43
C GLY A 59 12.92 1.15 -7.25
N THR A 60 12.72 1.98 -8.25
CA THR A 60 11.72 3.05 -8.23
C THR A 60 10.63 2.79 -9.26
N ILE A 61 9.38 2.81 -8.80
CA ILE A 61 8.20 2.80 -9.67
C ILE A 61 7.79 4.25 -9.91
N ASP A 62 7.79 4.65 -11.17
CA ASP A 62 7.42 5.98 -11.60
C ASP A 62 5.93 6.00 -11.96
N LEU A 63 5.12 6.59 -11.10
CA LEU A 63 3.66 6.53 -11.21
C LEU A 63 3.14 7.63 -12.13
N SER A 64 2.28 7.28 -13.07
CA SER A 64 1.52 8.22 -13.91
C SER A 64 0.27 8.75 -13.22
N SER A 65 -0.22 8.04 -12.20
CA SER A 65 -1.36 8.42 -11.37
C SER A 65 -1.22 7.80 -9.98
N SER A 66 -1.97 8.31 -9.01
CA SER A 66 -1.96 7.76 -7.66
C SER A 66 -2.41 6.29 -7.64
N LEU A 67 -1.83 5.53 -6.72
CA LEU A 67 -2.29 4.18 -6.39
C LEU A 67 -3.44 4.29 -5.38
N ILE A 68 -4.54 3.60 -5.64
CA ILE A 68 -5.70 3.65 -4.76
C ILE A 68 -6.08 2.25 -4.31
N VAL A 69 -6.01 2.01 -3.01
CA VAL A 69 -6.47 0.76 -2.38
C VAL A 69 -7.96 0.86 -2.12
N ARG A 70 -8.75 0.13 -2.89
CA ARG A 70 -10.22 0.11 -2.80
C ARG A 70 -10.78 -1.17 -2.20
N SER A 71 -10.03 -2.27 -2.30
CA SER A 71 -10.46 -3.58 -1.78
C SER A 71 -9.71 -3.89 -0.49
N PRO A 72 -10.42 -4.27 0.59
CA PRO A 72 -9.81 -4.54 1.88
C PRO A 72 -8.95 -5.80 1.89
N TYR A 73 -8.35 -6.06 3.04
CA TYR A 73 -7.52 -7.24 3.32
C TYR A 73 -6.27 -7.31 2.44
N LEU A 74 -5.51 -6.22 2.45
CA LEU A 74 -4.26 -6.08 1.70
C LEU A 74 -3.07 -5.94 2.64
N THR A 75 -2.01 -6.70 2.38
CA THR A 75 -0.68 -6.45 2.93
C THR A 75 0.28 -6.10 1.80
N ILE A 76 0.95 -4.95 1.89
CA ILE A 76 2.05 -4.57 1.01
C ILE A 76 3.35 -4.76 1.79
N ALA A 77 4.12 -5.77 1.42
CA ALA A 77 5.36 -6.15 2.11
C ALA A 77 6.59 -5.59 1.38
N GLY A 78 6.77 -4.28 1.43
CA GLY A 78 7.89 -3.58 0.76
C GLY A 78 9.26 -4.04 1.24
N GLN A 79 9.37 -4.52 2.49
CA GLN A 79 10.60 -5.07 3.05
C GLN A 79 11.10 -6.33 2.32
N THR A 80 10.28 -6.96 1.49
CA THR A 80 10.68 -8.11 0.69
C THR A 80 11.45 -7.73 -0.56
N ALA A 81 11.44 -6.46 -0.95
CA ALA A 81 12.15 -5.99 -2.13
C ALA A 81 13.67 -6.15 -1.96
N PRO A 82 14.36 -6.72 -2.96
CA PRO A 82 15.81 -6.88 -2.90
C PRO A 82 16.55 -5.54 -3.04
N GLY A 83 17.85 -5.57 -2.75
CA GLY A 83 18.74 -4.41 -2.89
C GLY A 83 18.34 -3.25 -1.99
N GLY A 84 18.25 -2.06 -2.53
CA GLY A 84 17.88 -0.84 -1.82
C GLY A 84 16.39 -0.69 -1.49
N GLY A 85 15.57 -1.71 -1.71
CA GLY A 85 14.13 -1.68 -1.47
C GLY A 85 13.33 -1.09 -2.62
N ILE A 86 12.10 -0.66 -2.32
CA ILE A 86 11.16 -0.15 -3.31
C ILE A 86 10.75 1.28 -2.99
N ALA A 87 10.72 2.13 -4.00
CA ALA A 87 10.27 3.51 -3.90
C ALA A 87 9.17 3.80 -4.93
N LEU A 88 8.22 4.61 -4.54
CA LEU A 88 7.18 5.17 -5.41
C LEU A 88 7.50 6.64 -5.67
N LYS A 89 7.41 7.08 -6.91
CA LYS A 89 7.69 8.45 -7.34
C LYS A 89 6.49 9.04 -8.08
N ARG A 90 6.27 10.33 -7.94
CA ARG A 90 5.27 11.15 -8.63
C ARG A 90 3.81 10.84 -8.35
N GLY A 91 3.50 9.92 -7.47
CA GLY A 91 2.12 9.61 -7.10
C GLY A 91 1.95 9.38 -5.61
N THR A 92 0.72 9.44 -5.16
CA THR A 92 0.31 9.17 -3.78
C THR A 92 -0.19 7.74 -3.66
N LEU A 93 0.08 7.10 -2.52
CA LEU A 93 -0.63 5.87 -2.14
C LEU A 93 -1.85 6.27 -1.31
N ARG A 94 -3.04 6.08 -1.85
CA ARG A 94 -4.31 6.37 -1.16
C ARG A 94 -4.95 5.09 -0.65
N ILE A 95 -5.35 5.09 0.60
CA ILE A 95 -6.05 3.97 1.24
C ILE A 95 -7.49 4.42 1.49
N GLY A 96 -8.42 3.79 0.79
CA GLY A 96 -9.86 4.07 0.86
C GLY A 96 -10.69 2.91 1.41
N THR A 97 -10.07 2.02 2.19
CA THR A 97 -10.72 0.83 2.73
C THR A 97 -10.09 0.42 4.06
N HIS A 98 -10.41 -0.75 4.57
CA HIS A 98 -10.00 -1.24 5.88
C HIS A 98 -9.10 -2.48 5.83
N ASP A 99 -8.51 -2.81 6.96
CA ASP A 99 -7.64 -3.99 7.13
C ASP A 99 -6.48 -4.01 6.13
N VAL A 100 -5.74 -2.90 6.10
CA VAL A 100 -4.60 -2.68 5.22
C VAL A 100 -3.31 -2.55 6.03
N ILE A 101 -2.30 -3.31 5.64
CA ILE A 101 -0.96 -3.27 6.23
C ILE A 101 0.01 -2.81 5.13
N VAL A 102 0.75 -1.73 5.39
CA VAL A 102 1.79 -1.22 4.48
C VAL A 102 3.11 -1.17 5.23
N ARG A 103 4.11 -1.87 4.73
CA ARG A 103 5.44 -1.92 5.35
C ARG A 103 6.55 -1.71 4.33
N GLY A 104 7.59 -1.01 4.74
CA GLY A 104 8.85 -0.94 4.04
C GLY A 104 8.82 -0.20 2.70
N LEU A 105 7.88 0.72 2.49
CA LEU A 105 7.83 1.55 1.29
C LEU A 105 8.50 2.91 1.50
N ARG A 106 9.09 3.43 0.44
CA ARG A 106 9.48 4.83 0.33
C ARG A 106 8.54 5.50 -0.66
N VAL A 107 7.86 6.55 -0.24
CA VAL A 107 6.92 7.28 -1.10
C VAL A 107 7.39 8.72 -1.26
N ARG A 108 7.66 9.13 -2.49
CA ARG A 108 8.25 10.39 -2.90
C ARG A 108 7.39 11.04 -3.98
N PRO A 109 6.26 11.68 -3.62
CA PRO A 109 5.40 12.34 -4.62
C PRO A 109 6.15 13.36 -5.45
N GLY A 110 7.05 14.13 -4.82
CA GLY A 110 7.80 15.20 -5.48
C GLY A 110 6.91 16.37 -5.90
N ASP A 111 7.51 17.32 -6.59
CA ASP A 111 6.82 18.52 -7.07
C ASP A 111 6.21 18.34 -8.46
N GLU A 112 6.68 17.35 -9.21
CA GLU A 112 6.20 17.01 -10.53
C GLU A 112 5.08 15.97 -10.44
N GLN A 113 3.84 16.42 -10.39
CA GLN A 113 2.69 15.52 -10.35
C GLN A 113 2.08 15.36 -11.75
N PRO A 114 1.86 14.14 -12.22
CA PRO A 114 1.09 13.92 -13.42
C PRO A 114 -0.32 14.49 -13.28
N GLY A 115 -0.80 15.21 -14.28
CA GLY A 115 -2.16 15.75 -14.29
C GLY A 115 -2.37 17.02 -13.47
N GLY A 116 -1.31 17.69 -13.02
CA GLY A 116 -1.43 19.01 -12.39
C GLY A 116 -2.07 19.02 -11.01
N THR A 117 -1.88 17.96 -10.23
CA THR A 117 -2.39 17.91 -8.85
C THR A 117 -1.84 19.08 -8.02
N PRO A 118 -2.68 19.86 -7.36
CA PRO A 118 -2.22 20.98 -6.55
C PRO A 118 -1.26 20.55 -5.45
N PRO A 119 -0.31 21.40 -5.02
CA PRO A 119 0.62 21.10 -3.93
C PRO A 119 -0.07 20.65 -2.64
N THR A 120 -1.25 21.16 -2.37
CA THR A 120 -2.07 20.82 -1.19
C THR A 120 -2.63 19.39 -1.20
N GLN A 121 -2.48 18.66 -2.29
CA GLN A 121 -2.97 17.28 -2.46
C GLN A 121 -1.85 16.29 -2.75
N ARG A 122 -0.60 16.67 -2.48
CA ARG A 122 0.59 15.84 -2.74
C ARG A 122 1.04 15.10 -1.48
N ASP A 123 0.11 14.40 -0.85
CA ASP A 123 0.46 13.54 0.28
C ASP A 123 1.20 12.28 -0.19
N ALA A 124 2.20 11.85 0.56
CA ALA A 124 2.89 10.61 0.25
C ALA A 124 1.95 9.40 0.43
N ILE A 125 1.29 9.32 1.58
CA ILE A 125 0.24 8.35 1.85
C ILE A 125 -0.98 9.11 2.37
N GLY A 126 -2.14 8.89 1.77
CA GLY A 126 -3.40 9.48 2.19
C GLY A 126 -4.40 8.42 2.62
N LEU A 127 -5.10 8.69 3.71
CA LEU A 127 -6.25 7.91 4.17
C LEU A 127 -7.50 8.75 3.86
N SER A 128 -8.35 8.27 2.98
CA SER A 128 -9.57 8.99 2.65
C SER A 128 -10.78 8.06 2.68
N GLY A 129 -11.63 8.26 3.67
CA GLY A 129 -12.92 7.58 3.75
C GLY A 129 -13.89 8.06 2.68
N GLY A 130 -14.95 7.29 2.47
CA GLY A 130 -16.07 7.69 1.62
C GLY A 130 -16.01 7.26 0.17
N TYR A 131 -15.01 6.53 -0.26
CA TYR A 131 -15.06 5.91 -1.58
C TYR A 131 -16.15 4.84 -1.60
N LYS A 132 -17.26 5.12 -2.28
CA LYS A 132 -18.46 4.26 -2.32
C LYS A 132 -19.03 3.92 -0.93
N GLY A 133 -18.92 4.82 0.05
CA GLY A 133 -19.45 4.61 1.39
C GLY A 133 -18.65 3.64 2.26
N GLN A 134 -17.41 3.34 1.89
CA GLN A 134 -16.53 2.50 2.72
C GLN A 134 -15.85 3.32 3.81
N ASP A 135 -15.82 2.76 5.01
CA ASP A 135 -15.07 3.32 6.12
C ASP A 135 -13.61 2.88 6.07
N VAL A 136 -12.72 3.76 6.52
CA VAL A 136 -11.28 3.47 6.65
C VAL A 136 -10.98 3.22 8.12
N TYR A 137 -10.57 2.01 8.44
CA TYR A 137 -10.17 1.60 9.79
C TYR A 137 -9.21 0.41 9.72
N ASN A 138 -8.60 0.05 10.83
CA ASN A 138 -7.60 -1.04 10.88
C ASN A 138 -6.54 -0.89 9.78
N VAL A 139 -5.91 0.27 9.73
CA VAL A 139 -4.79 0.56 8.82
C VAL A 139 -3.53 0.75 9.65
N ILE A 140 -2.46 0.07 9.27
CA ILE A 140 -1.14 0.26 9.87
C ILE A 140 -0.09 0.50 8.80
N ILE A 141 0.71 1.54 9.00
CA ILE A 141 1.82 1.94 8.14
C ILE A 141 3.09 1.86 8.99
N ASP A 142 3.99 0.99 8.61
CA ASP A 142 5.15 0.64 9.42
C ASP A 142 6.44 0.67 8.60
N HIS A 143 7.51 1.22 9.18
CA HIS A 143 8.83 1.32 8.55
C HIS A 143 8.79 1.91 7.12
N CYS A 144 7.90 2.88 6.89
CA CYS A 144 7.82 3.62 5.63
C CYS A 144 8.55 4.95 5.74
N SER A 145 9.13 5.40 4.62
CA SER A 145 9.78 6.70 4.50
C SER A 145 8.97 7.58 3.55
N LEU A 146 8.48 8.69 4.05
CA LEU A 146 7.54 9.58 3.37
C LEU A 146 8.16 10.99 3.24
N SER A 147 8.15 11.56 2.02
CA SER A 147 8.62 12.94 1.81
C SER A 147 8.10 13.55 0.52
#